data_0031fd2b80bffcd03c8af06f347e7828
#
_entry.id   0031fd2b80bffcd03c8af06f347e7828
#
_cell.length_a   1.000
_cell.length_b   1.000
_cell.length_c   1.000
_cell.angle_alpha   90.00
_cell.angle_beta   90.00
_cell.angle_gamma   90.00
#
_symmetry.space_group_name_H-M   'P 1'
#
loop_
_entity.id
_entity.type
_entity.pdbx_description
1 polymer ?
#
loop_
_entity_poly.entity_id
_entity_poly.type
_entity_poly.pdbx_seq_one_letter_code
_entity_poly.pdbx_strand_id
1 'polypeptide(L)'
;MRDFSQTVKMARRYIKSWNKEEHLDALRVAVLGSASIQHYVMILRYLLHEEGIEAEVYEGEYNGIAMDVFDSDSVLYRFNPEIVIILPHYTDIHRYPVPMDGEQEIAELMQEYVGFYTNAWKTIGSKCDCRILQANFVIPPEHVLGNMERGLLSSKTSFLQQLNEDLYRVAPENVTIVDVELLAQYVGKYQYIDYSSYFLNKMPCRLDMLPELCSLFVGLVAAMKGHVRKCLVLDLDNTIWGGVVGDDGWDGIQLDPNEGTGEAYRYFQQY
;
A
#
# COMPACT_ATOMS: atom_id res chain seq x y z
N MET A 1 -1.02 -16.12 0.14
CA MET A 1 -0.49 -15.38 -1.02
C MET A 1 -1.09 -15.92 -2.30
N ARG A 2 -1.50 -15.04 -3.22
CA ARG A 2 -2.05 -15.40 -4.53
C ARG A 2 -0.93 -15.91 -5.46
N ASP A 3 -1.21 -16.90 -6.29
CA ASP A 3 -0.26 -17.34 -7.31
C ASP A 3 -0.12 -16.29 -8.41
N PHE A 4 1.09 -15.77 -8.60
CA PHE A 4 1.38 -14.72 -9.58
C PHE A 4 1.08 -15.16 -11.01
N SER A 5 1.54 -16.36 -11.40
CA SER A 5 1.40 -16.85 -12.77
C SER A 5 -0.06 -17.05 -13.14
N GLN A 6 -0.84 -17.60 -12.22
CA GLN A 6 -2.28 -17.78 -12.39
C GLN A 6 -2.99 -16.41 -12.45
N THR A 7 -2.65 -15.50 -11.54
CA THR A 7 -3.24 -14.14 -11.50
C THR A 7 -2.97 -13.39 -12.79
N VAL A 8 -1.74 -13.39 -13.29
CA VAL A 8 -1.37 -12.75 -14.58
C VAL A 8 -2.12 -13.37 -15.75
N LYS A 9 -2.25 -14.70 -15.79
CA LYS A 9 -3.01 -15.38 -16.85
C LYS A 9 -4.48 -14.95 -16.86
N MET A 10 -5.11 -14.88 -15.69
CA MET A 10 -6.50 -14.45 -15.55
C MET A 10 -6.66 -12.98 -15.89
N ALA A 11 -5.76 -12.12 -15.41
CA ALA A 11 -5.77 -10.68 -15.69
C ALA A 11 -5.64 -10.40 -17.19
N ARG A 12 -4.73 -11.08 -17.89
CA ARG A 12 -4.59 -10.97 -19.35
C ARG A 12 -5.84 -11.40 -20.10
N ARG A 13 -6.51 -12.46 -19.64
CA ARG A 13 -7.77 -12.91 -20.24
C ARG A 13 -8.88 -11.89 -20.04
N TYR A 14 -9.04 -11.40 -18.81
CA TYR A 14 -10.01 -10.38 -18.46
C TYR A 14 -9.84 -9.11 -19.31
N ILE A 15 -8.62 -8.54 -19.37
CA ILE A 15 -8.37 -7.31 -20.12
C ILE A 15 -8.66 -7.47 -21.62
N LYS A 16 -8.41 -8.66 -22.20
CA LYS A 16 -8.74 -8.91 -23.62
C LYS A 16 -10.24 -8.95 -23.88
N SER A 17 -11.05 -9.36 -22.91
CA SER A 17 -12.52 -9.41 -23.03
C SER A 17 -13.20 -8.12 -22.58
N TRP A 18 -12.48 -7.23 -21.89
CA TRP A 18 -13.07 -6.00 -21.37
C TRP A 18 -13.37 -5.00 -22.47
N ASN A 19 -14.61 -4.49 -22.48
CA ASN A 19 -15.07 -3.51 -23.44
C ASN A 19 -15.63 -2.27 -22.71
N LYS A 20 -15.12 -1.10 -23.00
CA LYS A 20 -15.54 0.15 -22.37
C LYS A 20 -17.03 0.46 -22.61
N GLU A 21 -17.55 0.12 -23.79
CA GLU A 21 -18.94 0.39 -24.13
C GLU A 21 -19.95 -0.40 -23.28
N GLU A 22 -19.52 -1.54 -22.74
CA GLU A 22 -20.32 -2.39 -21.85
C GLU A 22 -20.24 -1.94 -20.37
N HIS A 23 -19.28 -1.03 -20.04
CA HIS A 23 -18.99 -0.60 -18.68
C HIS A 23 -18.90 0.93 -18.58
N LEU A 24 -19.97 1.61 -18.96
CA LEU A 24 -20.03 3.08 -18.96
C LEU A 24 -19.87 3.71 -17.58
N ASP A 25 -20.26 2.96 -16.53
CA ASP A 25 -20.16 3.38 -15.12
C ASP A 25 -18.87 2.83 -14.45
N ALA A 26 -17.88 2.38 -15.24
CA ALA A 26 -16.63 1.89 -14.69
C ALA A 26 -15.93 2.96 -13.84
N LEU A 27 -15.40 2.54 -12.69
CA LEU A 27 -14.62 3.39 -11.80
C LEU A 27 -13.35 3.90 -12.50
N ARG A 28 -13.16 5.21 -12.55
CA ARG A 28 -11.94 5.80 -13.14
C ARG A 28 -10.84 5.85 -12.10
N VAL A 29 -9.82 5.03 -12.31
CA VAL A 29 -8.64 4.94 -11.43
C VAL A 29 -7.41 5.41 -12.20
N ALA A 30 -6.66 6.36 -11.67
CA ALA A 30 -5.35 6.71 -12.18
C ALA A 30 -4.27 6.07 -11.30
N VAL A 31 -3.24 5.51 -11.93
CA VAL A 31 -2.08 4.95 -11.24
C VAL A 31 -0.84 5.70 -11.71
N LEU A 32 -0.19 6.39 -10.78
CA LEU A 32 1.04 7.15 -11.00
C LEU A 32 2.17 6.46 -10.24
N GLY A 33 3.26 6.15 -10.90
CA GLY A 33 4.37 5.43 -10.27
C GLY A 33 5.73 5.90 -10.74
N SER A 34 6.71 5.80 -9.87
CA SER A 34 8.12 6.02 -10.20
C SER A 34 8.82 4.76 -10.69
N ALA A 35 8.23 3.61 -10.43
CA ALA A 35 8.65 2.31 -10.97
C ALA A 35 7.80 1.90 -12.17
N SER A 36 8.10 0.75 -12.78
CA SER A 36 7.28 0.16 -13.85
C SER A 36 5.98 -0.39 -13.28
N ILE A 37 4.84 0.17 -13.70
CA ILE A 37 3.51 -0.15 -13.15
C ILE A 37 2.62 -0.98 -14.07
N GLN A 38 3.05 -1.32 -15.27
CA GLN A 38 2.24 -2.04 -16.27
C GLN A 38 1.64 -3.34 -15.73
N HIS A 39 2.47 -4.18 -15.09
CA HIS A 39 2.00 -5.42 -14.48
C HIS A 39 1.08 -5.15 -13.29
N TYR A 40 1.40 -4.12 -12.49
CA TYR A 40 0.56 -3.69 -11.38
C TYR A 40 -0.83 -3.27 -11.87
N VAL A 41 -0.92 -2.40 -12.86
CA VAL A 41 -2.19 -1.92 -13.44
C VAL A 41 -3.02 -3.09 -13.98
N MET A 42 -2.38 -4.01 -14.71
CA MET A 42 -3.05 -5.19 -15.24
C MET A 42 -3.66 -6.06 -14.11
N ILE A 43 -2.90 -6.31 -13.06
CA ILE A 43 -3.34 -7.13 -11.91
C ILE A 43 -4.40 -6.37 -11.09
N LEU A 44 -4.19 -5.09 -10.84
CA LEU A 44 -5.14 -4.23 -10.12
C LEU A 44 -6.53 -4.26 -10.76
N ARG A 45 -6.62 -4.07 -12.08
CA ARG A 45 -7.90 -4.12 -12.82
C ARG A 45 -8.60 -5.45 -12.64
N TYR A 46 -7.87 -6.56 -12.75
CA TYR A 46 -8.43 -7.88 -12.59
C TYR A 46 -8.91 -8.13 -11.16
N LEU A 47 -8.14 -7.72 -10.15
CA LEU A 47 -8.54 -7.91 -8.76
C LEU A 47 -9.73 -7.02 -8.36
N LEU A 48 -9.85 -5.81 -8.92
CA LEU A 48 -11.06 -4.98 -8.76
C LEU A 48 -12.28 -5.67 -9.37
N HIS A 49 -12.14 -6.26 -10.56
CA HIS A 49 -13.21 -7.04 -11.19
C HIS A 49 -13.63 -8.24 -10.32
N GLU A 50 -12.70 -8.96 -9.69
CA GLU A 50 -13.03 -10.05 -8.75
C GLU A 50 -13.85 -9.56 -7.56
N GLU A 51 -13.67 -8.30 -7.13
CA GLU A 51 -14.49 -7.65 -6.10
C GLU A 51 -15.79 -7.05 -6.66
N GLY A 52 -16.12 -7.29 -7.92
CA GLY A 52 -17.33 -6.76 -8.58
C GLY A 52 -17.23 -5.29 -8.95
N ILE A 53 -16.02 -4.74 -9.03
CA ILE A 53 -15.75 -3.33 -9.38
C ILE A 53 -15.10 -3.27 -10.75
N GLU A 54 -15.89 -2.85 -11.76
CA GLU A 54 -15.33 -2.57 -13.08
C GLU A 54 -14.57 -1.24 -13.08
N ALA A 55 -13.34 -1.25 -13.63
CA ALA A 55 -12.47 -0.09 -13.61
C ALA A 55 -11.85 0.22 -14.96
N GLU A 56 -11.93 1.49 -15.36
CA GLU A 56 -11.08 2.08 -16.39
C GLU A 56 -9.85 2.65 -15.69
N VAL A 57 -8.64 2.30 -16.17
CA VAL A 57 -7.41 2.72 -15.51
C VAL A 57 -6.55 3.56 -16.45
N TYR A 58 -6.22 4.76 -16.00
CA TYR A 58 -5.15 5.57 -16.55
C TYR A 58 -3.82 5.11 -15.97
N GLU A 59 -2.89 4.71 -16.81
CA GLU A 59 -1.54 4.34 -16.46
C GLU A 59 -0.61 5.51 -16.73
N GLY A 60 -0.03 6.09 -15.67
CA GLY A 60 0.96 7.15 -15.79
C GLY A 60 2.28 6.63 -16.39
N GLU A 61 3.04 7.53 -16.98
CA GLU A 61 4.35 7.21 -17.55
C GLU A 61 5.35 6.82 -16.43
N TYR A 62 6.33 6.00 -16.81
CA TYR A 62 7.42 5.64 -15.92
C TYR A 62 8.12 6.90 -15.39
N ASN A 63 8.29 6.97 -14.07
CA ASN A 63 8.88 8.12 -13.36
C ASN A 63 8.19 9.45 -13.67
N GLY A 64 6.89 9.39 -14.03
CA GLY A 64 6.11 10.52 -14.52
C GLY A 64 5.26 11.24 -13.47
N ILE A 65 5.33 10.88 -12.18
CA ILE A 65 4.46 11.45 -11.13
C ILE A 65 4.44 12.97 -11.18
N ALA A 66 5.59 13.63 -11.24
CA ALA A 66 5.68 15.08 -11.27
C ALA A 66 5.09 15.67 -12.57
N MET A 67 5.33 15.04 -13.72
CA MET A 67 4.81 15.49 -15.00
C MET A 67 3.30 15.36 -15.05
N ASP A 68 2.75 14.22 -14.63
CA ASP A 68 1.31 14.00 -14.62
C ASP A 68 0.59 14.97 -13.68
N VAL A 69 1.18 15.25 -12.51
CA VAL A 69 0.53 16.04 -11.46
C VAL A 69 0.67 17.55 -11.72
N PHE A 70 1.84 18.04 -12.12
CA PHE A 70 2.09 19.48 -12.17
C PHE A 70 1.89 20.09 -13.58
N ASP A 71 1.77 19.29 -14.63
CA ASP A 71 1.34 19.77 -15.92
C ASP A 71 -0.17 20.05 -15.92
N SER A 72 -0.55 21.29 -16.23
CA SER A 72 -1.96 21.69 -16.30
C SER A 72 -2.74 20.99 -17.40
N ASP A 73 -2.07 20.60 -18.47
CA ASP A 73 -2.65 19.96 -19.65
C ASP A 73 -2.49 18.43 -19.65
N SER A 74 -2.08 17.86 -18.50
CA SER A 74 -1.90 16.43 -18.34
C SER A 74 -3.14 15.62 -18.73
N VAL A 75 -2.89 14.46 -19.30
CA VAL A 75 -3.94 13.46 -19.61
C VAL A 75 -4.65 13.01 -18.35
N LEU A 76 -3.97 12.99 -17.20
CA LEU A 76 -4.54 12.69 -15.90
C LEU A 76 -5.83 13.49 -15.62
N TYR A 77 -5.78 14.80 -15.85
CA TYR A 77 -6.93 15.69 -15.57
C TYR A 77 -8.06 15.56 -16.61
N ARG A 78 -7.71 15.27 -17.87
CA ARG A 78 -8.71 14.96 -18.92
C ARG A 78 -9.41 13.63 -18.66
N PHE A 79 -8.69 12.66 -18.10
CA PHE A 79 -9.25 11.37 -17.67
C PHE A 79 -10.22 11.54 -16.50
N ASN A 80 -10.05 12.56 -15.66
CA ASN A 80 -10.89 12.91 -14.53
C ASN A 80 -11.12 11.73 -13.57
N PRO A 81 -10.06 11.23 -12.91
CA PRO A 81 -10.14 10.05 -12.05
C PRO A 81 -10.99 10.30 -10.81
N GLU A 82 -11.66 9.26 -10.33
CA GLU A 82 -12.32 9.22 -9.01
C GLU A 82 -11.36 8.74 -7.91
N ILE A 83 -10.35 7.96 -8.31
CA ILE A 83 -9.27 7.51 -7.41
C ILE A 83 -7.94 7.72 -8.11
N VAL A 84 -6.99 8.30 -7.39
CA VAL A 84 -5.59 8.42 -7.81
C VAL A 84 -4.72 7.59 -6.87
N ILE A 85 -4.01 6.61 -7.42
CA ILE A 85 -3.03 5.79 -6.71
C ILE A 85 -1.64 6.36 -7.02
N ILE A 86 -0.86 6.68 -5.99
CA ILE A 86 0.51 7.15 -6.13
C ILE A 86 1.44 6.11 -5.50
N LEU A 87 2.35 5.57 -6.33
CA LEU A 87 3.30 4.52 -5.96
C LEU A 87 4.73 5.05 -6.05
N PRO A 88 5.23 5.76 -5.03
CA PRO A 88 6.61 6.19 -4.99
C PRO A 88 7.54 5.00 -4.72
N HIS A 89 8.79 5.17 -5.09
CA HIS A 89 9.85 4.22 -4.76
C HIS A 89 10.97 4.93 -3.98
N TYR A 90 11.65 4.24 -3.08
CA TYR A 90 12.72 4.85 -2.27
C TYR A 90 13.88 5.41 -3.10
N THR A 91 14.01 5.01 -4.36
CA THR A 91 15.00 5.57 -5.30
C THR A 91 14.62 6.95 -5.83
N ASP A 92 13.41 7.44 -5.56
CA ASP A 92 12.98 8.80 -5.89
C ASP A 92 13.63 9.83 -4.96
N ILE A 93 14.15 9.35 -3.84
CA ILE A 93 14.94 10.16 -2.94
C ILE A 93 16.34 10.35 -3.55
N HIS A 94 16.51 11.45 -4.28
CA HIS A 94 17.74 11.73 -5.01
C HIS A 94 18.91 12.07 -4.09
N ARG A 95 18.63 12.64 -2.93
CA ARG A 95 19.60 12.93 -1.88
C ARG A 95 19.10 12.36 -0.56
N TYR A 96 19.90 11.49 0.02
CA TYR A 96 19.77 11.11 1.44
C TYR A 96 20.71 11.94 2.28
N PRO A 97 20.38 12.19 3.55
CA PRO A 97 21.31 12.83 4.45
C PRO A 97 22.54 11.93 4.67
N VAL A 98 23.65 12.55 4.98
CA VAL A 98 24.91 11.87 5.31
C VAL A 98 25.29 12.15 6.77
N PRO A 99 26.14 11.33 7.44
CA PRO A 99 26.47 11.49 8.85
C PRO A 99 27.06 12.84 9.25
N MET A 100 27.51 13.64 8.27
CA MET A 100 28.07 14.98 8.50
C MET A 100 27.05 16.10 8.39
N ASP A 101 25.84 15.81 7.89
CA ASP A 101 24.77 16.81 7.76
C ASP A 101 24.25 17.18 9.16
N GLY A 102 24.03 18.48 9.40
CA GLY A 102 23.43 18.99 10.62
C GLY A 102 21.93 18.76 10.68
N GLU A 103 21.35 18.89 11.86
CA GLU A 103 19.90 18.71 12.08
C GLU A 103 19.07 19.64 11.18
N GLN A 104 19.52 20.87 10.94
CA GLN A 104 18.84 21.83 10.09
C GLN A 104 18.84 21.38 8.63
N GLU A 105 19.95 20.89 8.11
CA GLU A 105 20.05 20.41 6.72
C GLU A 105 19.18 19.18 6.50
N ILE A 106 19.12 18.28 7.50
CA ILE A 106 18.24 17.10 7.45
C ILE A 106 16.76 17.52 7.46
N ALA A 107 16.43 18.52 8.30
CA ALA A 107 15.05 19.05 8.38
C ALA A 107 14.63 19.74 7.08
N GLU A 108 15.50 20.53 6.46
CA GLU A 108 15.24 21.16 5.15
C GLU A 108 15.01 20.12 4.05
N LEU A 109 15.85 19.09 4.02
CA LEU A 109 15.70 17.97 3.08
C LEU A 109 14.39 17.19 3.30
N MET A 110 14.01 16.96 4.56
CA MET A 110 12.72 16.34 4.90
C MET A 110 11.54 17.19 4.42
N GLN A 111 11.61 18.49 4.64
CA GLN A 111 10.57 19.43 4.18
C GLN A 111 10.44 19.45 2.65
N GLU A 112 11.52 19.29 1.91
CA GLU A 112 11.49 19.20 0.45
C GLU A 112 10.64 18.01 -0.01
N TYR A 113 10.89 16.80 0.53
CA TYR A 113 10.13 15.60 0.13
C TYR A 113 8.69 15.59 0.63
N VAL A 114 8.44 15.98 1.88
CA VAL A 114 7.07 16.15 2.40
C VAL A 114 6.34 17.21 1.60
N GLY A 115 7.01 18.33 1.28
CA GLY A 115 6.47 19.42 0.47
C GLY A 115 6.09 18.98 -0.94
N PHE A 116 6.90 18.13 -1.58
CA PHE A 116 6.57 17.56 -2.89
C PHE A 116 5.22 16.84 -2.88
N TYR A 117 5.02 15.90 -1.93
CA TYR A 117 3.78 15.11 -1.88
C TYR A 117 2.58 15.95 -1.44
N THR A 118 2.74 16.83 -0.47
CA THR A 118 1.65 17.72 -0.04
C THR A 118 1.20 18.66 -1.16
N ASN A 119 2.13 19.18 -1.95
CA ASN A 119 1.82 19.98 -3.14
C ASN A 119 1.15 19.12 -4.24
N ALA A 120 1.60 17.89 -4.43
CA ALA A 120 0.98 16.95 -5.38
C ALA A 120 -0.48 16.68 -4.99
N TRP A 121 -0.76 16.35 -3.73
CA TRP A 121 -2.12 16.10 -3.24
C TRP A 121 -3.01 17.32 -3.38
N LYS A 122 -2.49 18.51 -3.05
CA LYS A 122 -3.20 19.78 -3.21
C LYS A 122 -3.52 20.07 -4.68
N THR A 123 -2.56 19.83 -5.57
CA THR A 123 -2.75 20.06 -7.01
C THR A 123 -3.79 19.12 -7.58
N ILE A 124 -3.71 17.83 -7.30
CA ILE A 124 -4.71 16.83 -7.73
C ILE A 124 -6.10 17.20 -7.19
N GLY A 125 -6.23 17.43 -5.87
CA GLY A 125 -7.50 17.77 -5.24
C GLY A 125 -8.10 19.11 -5.69
N SER A 126 -7.30 20.02 -6.24
CA SER A 126 -7.81 21.27 -6.81
C SER A 126 -8.40 21.10 -8.23
N LYS A 127 -8.05 20.01 -8.91
CA LYS A 127 -8.43 19.76 -10.32
C LYS A 127 -9.38 18.57 -10.48
N CYS A 128 -9.38 17.63 -9.54
CA CYS A 128 -10.21 16.43 -9.54
C CYS A 128 -10.92 16.27 -8.20
N ASP A 129 -12.22 15.97 -8.23
CA ASP A 129 -12.94 15.49 -7.04
C ASP A 129 -12.67 13.99 -6.88
N CYS A 130 -11.56 13.65 -6.23
CA CYS A 130 -11.07 12.29 -6.13
C CYS A 130 -10.51 11.97 -4.74
N ARG A 131 -10.43 10.67 -4.45
CA ARG A 131 -9.65 10.14 -3.34
C ARG A 131 -8.24 9.80 -3.80
N ILE A 132 -7.25 10.05 -2.97
CA ILE A 132 -5.85 9.74 -3.24
C ILE A 132 -5.40 8.61 -2.32
N LEU A 133 -4.87 7.55 -2.90
CA LEU A 133 -4.24 6.44 -2.20
C LEU A 133 -2.73 6.55 -2.42
N GLN A 134 -2.02 7.07 -1.42
CA GLN A 134 -0.58 7.27 -1.46
C GLN A 134 0.13 6.12 -0.77
N ALA A 135 0.92 5.32 -1.49
CA ALA A 135 1.81 4.35 -0.85
C ALA A 135 2.87 5.07 0.00
N ASN A 136 3.21 4.53 1.17
CA ASN A 136 4.42 4.92 1.88
C ASN A 136 5.67 4.28 1.25
N PHE A 137 6.85 4.73 1.66
CA PHE A 137 8.11 4.20 1.15
C PHE A 137 8.50 2.90 1.84
N VAL A 138 8.81 1.88 1.05
CA VAL A 138 9.45 0.67 1.57
C VAL A 138 10.90 0.97 1.93
N ILE A 139 11.27 0.69 3.17
CA ILE A 139 12.62 0.92 3.69
C ILE A 139 13.49 -0.28 3.31
N PRO A 140 14.56 -0.10 2.54
CA PRO A 140 15.47 -1.19 2.19
C PRO A 140 16.08 -1.88 3.42
N PRO A 141 16.37 -3.18 3.34
CA PRO A 141 16.89 -3.95 4.48
C PRO A 141 18.37 -3.72 4.79
N GLU A 142 19.10 -3.03 3.91
CA GLU A 142 20.53 -2.79 4.08
C GLU A 142 20.80 -1.74 5.14
N HIS A 143 21.56 -2.13 6.14
CA HIS A 143 22.02 -1.27 7.23
C HIS A 143 23.49 -0.95 7.03
N VAL A 144 23.78 0.11 6.25
CA VAL A 144 25.15 0.52 5.90
C VAL A 144 25.95 0.91 7.15
N LEU A 145 25.27 1.50 8.14
CA LEU A 145 25.87 1.91 9.42
C LEU A 145 25.65 0.85 10.52
N GLY A 146 25.26 -0.37 10.15
CA GLY A 146 25.02 -1.47 11.07
C GLY A 146 24.00 -1.12 12.16
N ASN A 147 24.29 -1.46 13.42
CA ASN A 147 23.37 -1.21 14.53
C ASN A 147 23.15 0.27 14.85
N MET A 148 24.01 1.16 14.35
CA MET A 148 23.86 2.61 14.54
C MET A 148 22.77 3.22 13.65
N GLU A 149 22.34 2.53 12.61
CA GLU A 149 21.41 3.00 11.57
C GLU A 149 20.18 3.70 12.17
N ARG A 150 19.52 3.08 13.14
CA ARG A 150 18.29 3.62 13.76
C ARG A 150 18.53 4.77 14.74
N GLY A 151 19.74 4.93 15.25
CA GLY A 151 20.11 6.00 16.18
C GLY A 151 20.52 7.30 15.50
N LEU A 152 20.67 7.30 14.19
CA LEU A 152 21.16 8.43 13.41
C LEU A 152 20.08 8.93 12.45
N LEU A 153 19.57 10.14 12.65
CA LEU A 153 18.61 10.79 11.75
C LEU A 153 19.17 10.93 10.33
N SER A 154 20.49 11.06 10.19
CA SER A 154 21.19 11.10 8.92
C SER A 154 21.34 9.74 8.22
N SER A 155 20.83 8.66 8.81
CA SER A 155 20.82 7.36 8.13
C SER A 155 19.64 7.27 7.15
N LYS A 156 19.82 6.48 6.08
CA LYS A 156 18.77 6.23 5.09
C LYS A 156 17.51 5.61 5.72
N THR A 157 17.68 4.66 6.63
CA THR A 157 16.60 3.97 7.33
C THR A 157 15.78 4.94 8.17
N SER A 158 16.43 5.73 9.03
CA SER A 158 15.75 6.68 9.90
C SER A 158 15.09 7.81 9.10
N PHE A 159 15.74 8.27 8.04
CA PHE A 159 15.18 9.30 7.16
C PHE A 159 13.89 8.83 6.47
N LEU A 160 13.89 7.62 5.88
CA LEU A 160 12.69 7.06 5.23
C LEU A 160 11.59 6.77 6.25
N GLN A 161 11.94 6.29 7.45
CA GLN A 161 10.97 6.07 8.51
C GLN A 161 10.31 7.39 8.93
N GLN A 162 11.10 8.45 9.16
CA GLN A 162 10.58 9.75 9.52
C GLN A 162 9.72 10.35 8.39
N LEU A 163 10.16 10.21 7.13
CA LEU A 163 9.37 10.66 5.97
C LEU A 163 8.01 9.97 5.91
N ASN A 164 7.95 8.65 6.13
CA ASN A 164 6.68 7.94 6.19
C ASN A 164 5.78 8.47 7.32
N GLU A 165 6.31 8.66 8.52
CA GLU A 165 5.56 9.21 9.65
C GLU A 165 5.06 10.63 9.39
N ASP A 166 5.88 11.47 8.77
CA ASP A 166 5.49 12.84 8.44
C ASP A 166 4.39 12.88 7.37
N LEU A 167 4.47 12.01 6.34
CA LEU A 167 3.40 11.89 5.34
C LEU A 167 2.06 11.47 5.99
N TYR A 168 2.07 10.50 6.92
CA TYR A 168 0.86 10.14 7.69
C TYR A 168 0.30 11.33 8.47
N ARG A 169 1.17 12.13 9.10
CA ARG A 169 0.76 13.25 9.96
C ARG A 169 0.15 14.40 9.17
N VAL A 170 0.63 14.66 7.95
CA VAL A 170 0.20 15.80 7.13
C VAL A 170 -0.86 15.46 6.09
N ALA A 171 -1.21 14.19 5.94
CA ALA A 171 -2.20 13.73 4.95
C ALA A 171 -3.58 14.36 5.23
N PRO A 172 -4.19 15.06 4.26
CA PRO A 172 -5.52 15.61 4.40
C PRO A 172 -6.59 14.51 4.27
N GLU A 173 -7.84 14.83 4.61
CA GLU A 173 -8.95 13.87 4.66
C GLU A 173 -9.18 13.09 3.34
N ASN A 174 -8.91 13.69 2.19
CA ASN A 174 -9.05 13.03 0.89
C ASN A 174 -7.86 12.16 0.50
N VAL A 175 -6.81 12.08 1.34
CA VAL A 175 -5.61 11.27 1.13
C VAL A 175 -5.56 10.15 2.17
N THR A 176 -5.38 8.93 1.70
CA THR A 176 -5.12 7.76 2.56
C THR A 176 -3.71 7.26 2.29
N ILE A 177 -2.88 7.24 3.31
CA ILE A 177 -1.56 6.61 3.21
C ILE A 177 -1.74 5.10 3.33
N VAL A 178 -1.27 4.38 2.31
CA VAL A 178 -1.33 2.91 2.23
C VAL A 178 -0.02 2.34 2.71
N ASP A 179 -0.06 1.50 3.75
CA ASP A 179 1.14 0.98 4.41
C ASP A 179 1.74 -0.20 3.65
N VAL A 180 2.47 0.12 2.58
CA VAL A 180 3.23 -0.86 1.79
C VAL A 180 4.48 -1.33 2.54
N GLU A 181 5.02 -0.49 3.42
CA GLU A 181 6.14 -0.87 4.29
C GLU A 181 5.75 -2.02 5.22
N LEU A 182 4.55 -1.99 5.81
CA LEU A 182 4.04 -3.07 6.64
C LEU A 182 3.89 -4.38 5.82
N LEU A 183 3.40 -4.30 4.58
CA LEU A 183 3.36 -5.48 3.70
C LEU A 183 4.76 -6.04 3.48
N ALA A 184 5.75 -5.20 3.18
CA ALA A 184 7.12 -5.62 2.96
C ALA A 184 7.75 -6.25 4.22
N GLN A 185 7.40 -5.75 5.41
CA GLN A 185 7.79 -6.36 6.70
C GLN A 185 7.13 -7.72 6.90
N TYR A 186 5.83 -7.82 6.64
CA TYR A 186 5.05 -9.05 6.84
C TYR A 186 5.55 -10.21 5.97
N VAL A 187 5.83 -9.96 4.69
CA VAL A 187 6.35 -10.99 3.78
C VAL A 187 7.86 -11.20 3.91
N GLY A 188 8.55 -10.28 4.56
CA GLY A 188 10.00 -10.23 4.68
C GLY A 188 10.65 -9.41 3.56
N LYS A 189 11.41 -8.38 3.93
CA LYS A 189 11.97 -7.39 3.00
C LYS A 189 12.84 -7.99 1.90
N TYR A 190 13.64 -9.00 2.21
CA TYR A 190 14.44 -9.73 1.21
C TYR A 190 13.61 -10.57 0.23
N GLN A 191 12.34 -10.84 0.57
CA GLN A 191 11.41 -11.48 -0.35
C GLN A 191 10.59 -10.46 -1.13
N TYR A 192 10.36 -9.28 -0.58
CA TYR A 192 9.62 -8.20 -1.23
C TYR A 192 10.47 -7.44 -2.25
N ILE A 193 11.70 -7.07 -1.87
CA ILE A 193 12.63 -6.32 -2.70
C ILE A 193 13.44 -7.28 -3.58
N ASP A 194 13.47 -7.01 -4.87
CA ASP A 194 14.29 -7.72 -5.85
C ASP A 194 15.10 -6.71 -6.67
N TYR A 195 16.36 -6.54 -6.29
CA TYR A 195 17.25 -5.62 -6.99
C TYR A 195 17.48 -5.99 -8.45
N SER A 196 17.50 -7.30 -8.76
CA SER A 196 17.63 -7.77 -10.13
C SER A 196 16.49 -7.29 -11.01
N SER A 197 15.25 -7.50 -10.55
CA SER A 197 14.04 -7.02 -11.23
C SER A 197 13.98 -5.51 -11.30
N TYR A 198 14.41 -4.80 -10.24
CA TYR A 198 14.46 -3.35 -10.25
C TYR A 198 15.48 -2.80 -11.26
N PHE A 199 16.72 -3.28 -11.26
CA PHE A 199 17.75 -2.75 -12.15
C PHE A 199 17.48 -3.07 -13.62
N LEU A 200 16.95 -4.26 -13.92
CA LEU A 200 16.66 -4.67 -15.30
C LEU A 200 15.36 -4.08 -15.84
N ASN A 201 14.31 -4.02 -15.03
CA ASN A 201 12.94 -3.73 -15.50
C ASN A 201 12.23 -2.65 -14.68
N LYS A 202 12.91 -2.05 -13.70
CA LYS A 202 12.33 -1.04 -12.81
C LYS A 202 11.08 -1.50 -12.07
N MET A 203 11.02 -2.77 -11.69
CA MET A 203 9.87 -3.30 -10.95
C MET A 203 9.84 -2.75 -9.52
N PRO A 204 8.67 -2.40 -8.98
CA PRO A 204 8.55 -1.81 -7.63
C PRO A 204 8.84 -2.81 -6.51
N CYS A 205 8.65 -4.09 -6.79
CA CYS A 205 8.88 -5.21 -5.90
C CYS A 205 9.14 -6.48 -6.72
N ARG A 206 9.41 -7.60 -6.04
CA ARG A 206 9.47 -8.89 -6.70
C ARG A 206 8.14 -9.21 -7.38
N LEU A 207 8.18 -9.75 -8.59
CA LEU A 207 6.98 -9.92 -9.44
C LEU A 207 5.87 -10.72 -8.75
N ASP A 208 6.22 -11.75 -8.00
CA ASP A 208 5.24 -12.58 -7.29
C ASP A 208 4.59 -11.88 -6.08
N MET A 209 5.09 -10.71 -5.69
CA MET A 209 4.48 -9.85 -4.66
C MET A 209 3.49 -8.84 -5.23
N LEU A 210 3.44 -8.65 -6.55
CA LEU A 210 2.51 -7.70 -7.16
C LEU A 210 1.03 -7.98 -6.84
N PRO A 211 0.54 -9.24 -6.82
CA PRO A 211 -0.84 -9.50 -6.42
C PRO A 211 -1.16 -9.06 -4.98
N GLU A 212 -0.22 -9.24 -4.05
CA GLU A 212 -0.38 -8.83 -2.66
C GLU A 212 -0.35 -7.29 -2.54
N LEU A 213 0.58 -6.63 -3.26
CA LEU A 213 0.61 -5.18 -3.34
C LEU A 213 -0.71 -4.62 -3.90
N CYS A 214 -1.21 -5.17 -4.99
CA CYS A 214 -2.51 -4.77 -5.56
C CYS A 214 -3.66 -5.00 -4.57
N SER A 215 -3.65 -6.12 -3.84
CA SER A 215 -4.72 -6.46 -2.89
C SER A 215 -4.89 -5.44 -1.77
N LEU A 216 -3.82 -4.78 -1.33
CA LEU A 216 -3.92 -3.66 -0.36
C LEU A 216 -4.80 -2.53 -0.90
N PHE A 217 -4.55 -2.11 -2.13
CA PHE A 217 -5.29 -1.02 -2.77
C PHE A 217 -6.71 -1.44 -3.13
N VAL A 218 -6.89 -2.65 -3.64
CA VAL A 218 -8.22 -3.22 -3.95
C VAL A 218 -9.11 -3.25 -2.71
N GLY A 219 -8.58 -3.69 -1.56
CA GLY A 219 -9.33 -3.71 -0.30
C GLY A 219 -9.80 -2.31 0.12
N LEU A 220 -8.96 -1.28 -0.04
CA LEU A 220 -9.34 0.10 0.26
C LEU A 220 -10.39 0.64 -0.73
N VAL A 221 -10.20 0.39 -2.02
CA VAL A 221 -11.18 0.78 -3.06
C VAL A 221 -12.52 0.11 -2.82
N ALA A 222 -12.53 -1.19 -2.52
CA ALA A 222 -13.73 -1.95 -2.20
C ALA A 222 -14.45 -1.37 -0.95
N ALA A 223 -13.69 -1.04 0.09
CA ALA A 223 -14.23 -0.40 1.29
C ALA A 223 -14.86 0.98 0.98
N MET A 224 -14.21 1.80 0.14
CA MET A 224 -14.76 3.10 -0.31
C MET A 224 -16.04 2.95 -1.13
N LYS A 225 -16.22 1.84 -1.85
CA LYS A 225 -17.46 1.50 -2.58
C LYS A 225 -18.51 0.81 -1.70
N GLY A 226 -18.26 0.68 -0.39
CA GLY A 226 -19.21 0.12 0.58
C GLY A 226 -19.15 -1.41 0.71
N HIS A 227 -18.16 -2.07 0.10
CA HIS A 227 -17.91 -3.51 0.25
C HIS A 227 -17.23 -3.79 1.58
N VAL A 228 -17.87 -3.41 2.68
CA VAL A 228 -17.39 -3.62 4.05
C VAL A 228 -18.28 -4.56 4.82
N ARG A 229 -17.68 -5.39 5.66
CA ARG A 229 -18.43 -6.21 6.61
C ARG A 229 -18.71 -5.38 7.86
N LYS A 230 -19.99 -5.28 8.24
CA LYS A 230 -20.43 -4.43 9.36
C LYS A 230 -20.51 -5.18 10.69
N CYS A 231 -20.43 -6.50 10.65
CA CYS A 231 -20.59 -7.33 11.83
C CYS A 231 -19.71 -8.58 11.71
N LEU A 232 -19.06 -8.95 12.79
CA LEU A 232 -18.37 -10.22 12.98
C LEU A 232 -19.20 -11.02 13.99
N VAL A 233 -19.67 -12.20 13.57
CA VAL A 233 -20.38 -13.15 14.46
C VAL A 233 -19.43 -14.30 14.72
N LEU A 234 -19.13 -14.55 15.99
CA LEU A 234 -18.26 -15.62 16.43
C LEU A 234 -19.07 -16.61 17.27
N ASP A 235 -18.80 -17.89 17.09
CA ASP A 235 -19.19 -18.92 18.03
C ASP A 235 -18.38 -18.77 19.33
N LEU A 236 -18.90 -19.24 20.45
CA LEU A 236 -18.26 -19.07 21.75
C LEU A 236 -17.41 -20.30 22.11
N ASP A 237 -18.04 -21.50 22.15
CA ASP A 237 -17.42 -22.74 22.57
C ASP A 237 -16.31 -23.14 21.59
N ASN A 238 -15.13 -23.46 22.09
CA ASN A 238 -13.93 -23.77 21.32
C ASN A 238 -13.52 -22.70 20.27
N THR A 239 -14.07 -21.48 20.36
CA THR A 239 -13.75 -20.33 19.51
C THR A 239 -13.24 -19.16 20.33
N ILE A 240 -14.00 -18.71 21.34
CA ILE A 240 -13.62 -17.61 22.24
C ILE A 240 -12.97 -18.14 23.52
N TRP A 241 -13.31 -19.37 23.92
CA TRP A 241 -12.68 -20.14 24.99
C TRP A 241 -12.59 -21.61 24.59
N GLY A 242 -11.73 -22.38 25.29
CA GLY A 242 -11.68 -23.83 25.10
C GLY A 242 -12.71 -24.51 25.94
N GLY A 243 -13.32 -25.59 25.43
CA GLY A 243 -14.37 -26.33 26.09
C GLY A 243 -15.78 -25.88 25.68
N VAL A 244 -16.76 -26.58 26.19
CA VAL A 244 -18.19 -26.39 25.96
C VAL A 244 -18.88 -26.08 27.28
N VAL A 245 -19.38 -24.86 27.45
CA VAL A 245 -19.98 -24.41 28.74
C VAL A 245 -21.10 -25.31 29.18
N GLY A 246 -21.90 -25.86 28.27
CA GLY A 246 -23.01 -26.76 28.56
C GLY A 246 -22.58 -28.10 29.13
N ASP A 247 -21.42 -28.61 28.78
CA ASP A 247 -20.89 -29.91 29.16
C ASP A 247 -19.87 -29.78 30.33
N ASP A 248 -18.97 -28.80 30.20
CA ASP A 248 -17.83 -28.65 31.13
C ASP A 248 -18.14 -27.69 32.30
N GLY A 249 -19.24 -26.93 32.22
CA GLY A 249 -19.57 -25.88 33.19
C GLY A 249 -18.61 -24.67 33.09
N TRP A 250 -18.88 -23.67 33.91
CA TRP A 250 -18.05 -22.45 33.97
C TRP A 250 -16.62 -22.69 34.46
N ASP A 251 -16.44 -23.67 35.34
CA ASP A 251 -15.12 -24.00 35.91
C ASP A 251 -14.28 -24.87 34.95
N GLY A 252 -14.91 -25.50 33.96
CA GLY A 252 -14.26 -26.37 33.00
C GLY A 252 -13.79 -25.66 31.71
N ILE A 253 -14.19 -24.40 31.48
CA ILE A 253 -13.74 -23.66 30.30
C ILE A 253 -12.27 -23.24 30.43
N GLN A 254 -11.55 -23.33 29.33
CA GLN A 254 -10.11 -23.00 29.27
C GLN A 254 -9.90 -21.52 28.97
N LEU A 255 -9.66 -20.72 30.00
CA LEU A 255 -9.34 -19.29 29.92
C LEU A 255 -8.25 -18.88 30.93
N ASP A 256 -7.63 -19.86 31.65
CA ASP A 256 -6.56 -19.54 32.61
C ASP A 256 -5.34 -18.96 31.86
N PRO A 257 -4.89 -17.74 32.24
CA PRO A 257 -3.71 -17.11 31.62
C PRO A 257 -2.40 -17.86 31.94
N ASN A 258 -2.39 -18.76 32.89
CA ASN A 258 -1.22 -19.55 33.24
C ASN A 258 -1.17 -20.91 32.49
N GLU A 259 -2.20 -21.22 31.73
CA GLU A 259 -2.26 -22.40 30.88
C GLU A 259 -2.16 -21.98 29.41
N GLY A 260 -1.26 -22.59 28.65
CA GLY A 260 -0.98 -22.15 27.24
C GLY A 260 -2.21 -22.12 26.37
N THR A 261 -3.19 -23.02 26.54
CA THR A 261 -4.45 -23.00 25.79
C THR A 261 -5.33 -21.83 26.23
N GLY A 262 -5.49 -21.62 27.53
CA GLY A 262 -6.28 -20.50 28.05
C GLY A 262 -5.66 -19.15 27.72
N GLU A 263 -4.33 -19.03 27.78
CA GLU A 263 -3.60 -17.84 27.35
C GLU A 263 -3.85 -17.52 25.85
N ALA A 264 -3.84 -18.52 24.99
CA ALA A 264 -4.09 -18.34 23.55
C ALA A 264 -5.50 -17.80 23.26
N TYR A 265 -6.53 -18.32 23.96
CA TYR A 265 -7.89 -17.81 23.83
C TYR A 265 -8.02 -16.37 24.34
N ARG A 266 -7.38 -16.04 25.48
CA ARG A 266 -7.36 -14.66 25.98
C ARG A 266 -6.65 -13.69 25.02
N TYR A 267 -5.55 -14.13 24.42
CA TYR A 267 -4.85 -13.34 23.41
C TYR A 267 -5.76 -13.08 22.19
N PHE A 268 -6.46 -14.11 21.71
CA PHE A 268 -7.43 -13.95 20.62
C PHE A 268 -8.57 -12.99 20.97
N GLN A 269 -9.06 -12.98 22.22
CA GLN A 269 -10.11 -12.05 22.65
C GLN A 269 -9.64 -10.58 22.69
N GLN A 270 -8.33 -10.33 22.78
CA GLN A 270 -7.76 -8.99 22.80
C GLN A 270 -7.52 -8.45 21.38
N TYR A 271 -7.52 -9.34 20.39
CA TYR A 271 -7.32 -8.99 18.97
C TYR A 271 -8.61 -8.45 18.36
#